data_3968b1fc7ea11a4ba69157e0319d8147
#
_entry.id   3968b1fc7ea11a4ba69157e0319d8147
#
_cell.length_a   1.000
_cell.length_b   1.000
_cell.length_c   1.000
_cell.angle_alpha   90.00
_cell.angle_beta   90.00
_cell.angle_gamma   90.00
#
_symmetry.space_group_name_H-M   'P 1'
#
loop_
_entity.id
_entity.type
_entity.pdbx_description
1 polymer ?
#
loop_
_entity_poly.entity_id
_entity_poly.type
_entity_poly.pdbx_seq_one_letter_code
_entity_poly.pdbx_strand_id
1 'polypeptide(L)'
;MDRRLIQTAVFGSPDSDDPAICPETVDELKAFRLAHQDQTIWCGTKFEGGCGRRLTTRLCTDKICHFAHYGSDGSGEPCGRTAKGKDSANHLFAKAHLTSWLHSQGLTAAFSYPEPLGSAVLAQLEDGRTLLVHLARNRPVDWNNSSWEIILGPGVPVPAYILNQRGYVQRLRFEDRPGGGTVMRFGTEHPGQGTTWDTPDHVTLTAKGMDTTTRPDAVRAPLSNHPTQQPPGTNTPARAIVTLTSPPQTAPTVR
;
A
#
# COMPACT_ATOMS: atom_id res chain seq x y z
N MET A 1 -17.14 -13.57 5.47
CA MET A 1 -15.79 -14.10 5.23
C MET A 1 -15.01 -14.03 6.55
N ASP A 2 -14.33 -15.10 6.95
CA ASP A 2 -13.51 -15.08 8.18
C ASP A 2 -12.23 -14.28 7.91
N ARG A 3 -12.15 -13.07 8.42
CA ARG A 3 -11.04 -12.14 8.23
C ARG A 3 -9.71 -12.59 8.87
N ARG A 4 -9.75 -13.69 9.63
CA ARG A 4 -8.57 -14.24 10.32
C ARG A 4 -7.76 -15.22 9.48
N LEU A 5 -8.24 -15.60 8.29
CA LEU A 5 -7.55 -16.53 7.40
C LEU A 5 -6.39 -15.84 6.67
N ILE A 6 -5.24 -16.49 6.63
CA ILE A 6 -4.05 -15.98 5.95
C ILE A 6 -4.17 -16.27 4.45
N GLN A 7 -4.37 -15.24 3.63
CA GLN A 7 -4.46 -15.38 2.17
C GLN A 7 -3.14 -15.01 1.46
N THR A 8 -2.26 -14.27 2.10
CA THR A 8 -0.99 -13.82 1.52
C THR A 8 0.17 -14.27 2.40
N ALA A 9 1.20 -14.80 1.76
CA ALA A 9 2.44 -15.31 2.36
C ALA A 9 3.61 -14.88 1.47
N VAL A 10 4.82 -15.39 1.75
CA VAL A 10 5.99 -15.23 0.88
C VAL A 10 6.62 -16.57 0.58
N PHE A 11 7.22 -16.67 -0.62
CA PHE A 11 8.00 -17.83 -1.02
C PHE A 11 9.47 -17.73 -0.57
N GLY A 12 10.11 -18.87 -0.44
CA GLY A 12 11.57 -19.02 -0.25
C GLY A 12 12.03 -18.82 1.19
N SER A 13 11.94 -17.63 1.76
CA SER A 13 12.42 -17.32 3.11
C SER A 13 11.48 -16.37 3.85
N PRO A 14 11.60 -16.27 5.19
CA PRO A 14 10.79 -15.31 5.96
C PRO A 14 11.01 -13.86 5.55
N ASP A 15 12.20 -13.50 5.08
CA ASP A 15 12.56 -12.14 4.70
C ASP A 15 12.32 -11.84 3.21
N SER A 16 11.79 -12.82 2.49
CA SER A 16 11.40 -12.66 1.09
C SER A 16 10.29 -11.64 0.94
N ASP A 17 10.24 -11.01 -0.21
CA ASP A 17 9.12 -10.19 -0.67
C ASP A 17 8.46 -10.75 -1.93
N ASP A 18 8.77 -12.01 -2.27
CA ASP A 18 8.10 -12.75 -3.33
C ASP A 18 6.75 -13.25 -2.84
N PRO A 19 5.63 -12.64 -3.28
CA PRO A 19 4.33 -12.89 -2.69
C PRO A 19 3.75 -14.24 -3.14
N ALA A 20 3.28 -15.02 -2.18
CA ALA A 20 2.46 -16.19 -2.36
C ALA A 20 1.00 -15.84 -2.05
N ILE A 21 0.12 -15.89 -3.05
CA ILE A 21 -1.33 -15.69 -2.87
C ILE A 21 -2.01 -17.05 -2.82
N CYS A 22 -2.72 -17.33 -1.73
CA CYS A 22 -3.44 -18.58 -1.59
C CYS A 22 -4.71 -18.57 -2.46
N PRO A 23 -4.88 -19.53 -3.37
CA PRO A 23 -6.15 -19.70 -4.06
C PRO A 23 -7.26 -20.04 -3.07
N GLU A 24 -8.46 -19.56 -3.33
CA GLU A 24 -9.61 -19.72 -2.43
C GLU A 24 -10.36 -21.04 -2.68
N THR A 25 -10.29 -21.57 -3.90
CA THR A 25 -10.98 -22.80 -4.29
C THR A 25 -10.08 -24.04 -4.16
N VAL A 26 -10.70 -25.19 -4.00
CA VAL A 26 -10.00 -26.48 -3.85
C VAL A 26 -9.16 -26.82 -5.08
N ASP A 27 -9.71 -26.63 -6.27
CA ASP A 27 -9.05 -27.07 -7.51
C ASP A 27 -7.90 -26.13 -7.88
N GLU A 28 -8.06 -24.83 -7.71
CA GLU A 28 -6.99 -23.87 -7.87
C GLU A 28 -5.86 -24.12 -6.84
N LEU A 29 -6.21 -24.47 -5.58
CA LEU A 29 -5.19 -24.78 -4.57
C LEU A 29 -4.42 -26.06 -4.89
N LYS A 30 -5.06 -27.07 -5.49
CA LYS A 30 -4.34 -28.27 -5.98
C LYS A 30 -3.36 -27.90 -7.09
N ALA A 31 -3.79 -27.07 -8.06
CA ALA A 31 -2.91 -26.58 -9.13
C ALA A 31 -1.76 -25.75 -8.56
N PHE A 32 -2.03 -24.86 -7.62
CA PHE A 32 -1.02 -24.08 -6.90
C PHE A 32 0.03 -24.97 -6.21
N ARG A 33 -0.42 -26.02 -5.51
CA ARG A 33 0.50 -26.98 -4.84
C ARG A 33 1.42 -27.69 -5.83
N LEU A 34 0.89 -28.05 -6.99
CA LEU A 34 1.69 -28.71 -8.04
C LEU A 34 2.71 -27.73 -8.63
N ALA A 35 2.29 -26.50 -8.94
CA ALA A 35 3.15 -25.48 -9.52
C ALA A 35 4.29 -25.04 -8.57
N HIS A 36 4.07 -25.11 -7.25
CA HIS A 36 5.01 -24.64 -6.24
C HIS A 36 5.48 -25.75 -5.27
N GLN A 37 5.52 -27.00 -5.75
CA GLN A 37 5.86 -28.16 -4.90
C GLN A 37 7.25 -28.07 -4.27
N ASP A 38 8.20 -27.44 -4.95
CA ASP A 38 9.60 -27.30 -4.52
C ASP A 38 9.84 -25.99 -3.75
N GLN A 39 8.81 -25.19 -3.51
CA GLN A 39 8.91 -23.93 -2.81
C GLN A 39 8.43 -24.03 -1.37
N THR A 40 9.10 -23.31 -0.48
CA THR A 40 8.65 -23.14 0.91
C THR A 40 7.85 -21.84 1.07
N ILE A 41 6.81 -21.90 1.89
CA ILE A 41 5.90 -20.80 2.15
C ILE A 41 6.07 -20.31 3.58
N TRP A 42 6.18 -19.00 3.77
CA TRP A 42 6.48 -18.39 5.06
C TRP A 42 5.50 -17.27 5.41
N CYS A 43 5.23 -17.13 6.70
CA CYS A 43 4.62 -15.93 7.25
C CYS A 43 5.70 -14.84 7.29
N GLY A 44 5.79 -14.04 6.25
CA GLY A 44 6.92 -13.13 6.04
C GLY A 44 7.09 -12.11 7.17
N THR A 45 8.33 -11.72 7.44
CA THR A 45 8.68 -10.66 8.40
C THR A 45 8.37 -9.27 7.86
N LYS A 46 8.24 -9.14 6.54
CA LYS A 46 7.79 -7.92 5.85
C LYS A 46 6.26 -7.71 5.87
N PHE A 47 5.55 -8.39 6.76
CA PHE A 47 4.14 -8.13 7.05
C PHE A 47 4.00 -7.45 8.40
N GLU A 48 3.05 -6.57 8.55
CA GLU A 48 2.69 -6.06 9.87
C GLU A 48 2.16 -7.20 10.75
N GLY A 49 2.90 -7.55 11.78
CA GLY A 49 2.62 -8.69 12.67
C GLY A 49 3.06 -10.05 12.12
N GLY A 50 3.83 -10.08 11.04
CA GLY A 50 4.42 -11.31 10.51
C GLY A 50 5.40 -11.95 11.49
N CYS A 51 5.30 -13.27 11.66
CA CYS A 51 6.09 -14.01 12.67
C CYS A 51 7.28 -14.78 12.10
N GLY A 52 7.51 -14.75 10.79
CA GLY A 52 8.62 -15.47 10.14
C GLY A 52 8.52 -17.01 10.17
N ARG A 53 7.41 -17.58 10.66
CA ARG A 53 7.25 -19.04 10.73
C ARG A 53 6.79 -19.63 9.40
N ARG A 54 7.13 -20.90 9.18
CA ARG A 54 6.71 -21.64 8.00
C ARG A 54 5.20 -21.85 7.97
N LEU A 55 4.64 -21.77 6.77
CA LEU A 55 3.22 -21.98 6.51
C LEU A 55 3.00 -23.24 5.65
N THR A 56 1.80 -23.78 5.76
CA THR A 56 1.26 -24.80 4.88
C THR A 56 -0.06 -24.32 4.29
N THR A 57 -0.50 -24.94 3.21
CA THR A 57 -1.82 -24.71 2.62
C THR A 57 -2.89 -25.57 3.31
N ARG A 58 -4.05 -24.99 3.59
CA ARG A 58 -5.22 -25.71 4.10
C ARG A 58 -6.29 -25.79 3.01
N LEU A 59 -6.57 -27.03 2.59
CA LEU A 59 -7.66 -27.33 1.70
C LEU A 59 -8.95 -27.38 2.52
N CYS A 60 -9.94 -26.58 2.15
CA CYS A 60 -11.21 -26.45 2.85
C CYS A 60 -12.36 -26.58 1.86
N THR A 61 -13.43 -27.27 2.25
CA THR A 61 -14.65 -27.45 1.46
C THR A 61 -15.82 -26.61 2.00
N ASP A 62 -15.73 -26.20 3.26
CA ASP A 62 -16.74 -25.42 4.00
C ASP A 62 -16.39 -23.94 4.13
N LYS A 63 -15.19 -23.56 3.74
CA LYS A 63 -14.67 -22.19 3.74
C LYS A 63 -13.60 -22.03 2.67
N ILE A 64 -13.13 -20.80 2.44
CA ILE A 64 -12.04 -20.55 1.50
C ILE A 64 -10.75 -21.28 1.93
N CYS A 65 -10.03 -21.81 0.96
CA CYS A 65 -8.68 -22.34 1.18
C CYS A 65 -7.76 -21.21 1.67
N HIS A 66 -6.75 -21.52 2.49
CA HIS A 66 -5.91 -20.52 3.12
C HIS A 66 -4.55 -21.10 3.53
N PHE A 67 -3.61 -20.23 3.84
CA PHE A 67 -2.38 -20.61 4.53
C PHE A 67 -2.62 -20.75 6.03
N ALA A 68 -1.93 -21.68 6.65
CA ALA A 68 -1.93 -21.86 8.10
C ALA A 68 -0.51 -22.16 8.59
N HIS A 69 -0.21 -21.75 9.81
CA HIS A 69 1.03 -22.20 10.47
C HIS A 69 0.99 -23.71 10.65
N TYR A 70 2.16 -24.34 10.56
CA TYR A 70 2.29 -25.71 11.05
C TYR A 70 1.85 -25.74 12.52
N GLY A 71 1.24 -26.86 12.93
CA GLY A 71 0.77 -27.03 14.31
C GLY A 71 1.87 -26.60 15.28
N SER A 72 1.48 -25.81 16.28
CA SER A 72 2.45 -25.28 17.23
C SER A 72 3.18 -26.44 17.92
N ASP A 73 4.48 -26.40 17.88
CA ASP A 73 5.39 -27.13 18.78
C ASP A 73 5.27 -26.64 20.24
N GLY A 74 4.19 -25.95 20.58
CA GLY A 74 3.85 -25.49 21.93
C GLY A 74 4.63 -24.28 22.45
N SER A 75 5.57 -23.73 21.66
CA SER A 75 6.54 -22.74 22.15
C SER A 75 6.41 -21.34 21.56
N GLY A 76 5.39 -21.07 20.75
CA GLY A 76 5.33 -19.80 20.00
C GLY A 76 4.23 -18.84 20.43
N GLU A 77 4.56 -17.57 20.56
CA GLU A 77 3.58 -16.49 20.66
C GLU A 77 2.58 -16.53 19.50
N PRO A 78 1.33 -16.12 19.73
CA PRO A 78 0.34 -16.01 18.66
C PRO A 78 0.85 -15.12 17.53
N CYS A 79 0.63 -15.52 16.28
CA CYS A 79 1.00 -14.71 15.14
C CYS A 79 0.19 -13.40 15.11
N GLY A 80 0.88 -12.27 15.13
CA GLY A 80 0.25 -10.95 15.16
C GLY A 80 -0.60 -10.63 13.93
N ARG A 81 -0.38 -11.31 12.78
CA ARG A 81 -1.18 -11.10 11.56
C ARG A 81 -2.66 -11.41 11.73
N THR A 82 -3.00 -12.41 12.55
CA THR A 82 -4.41 -12.74 12.81
C THR A 82 -5.15 -11.63 13.54
N ALA A 83 -4.44 -10.81 14.31
CA ALA A 83 -5.00 -9.65 15.00
C ALA A 83 -5.12 -8.42 14.09
N LYS A 84 -4.27 -8.30 13.05
CA LYS A 84 -4.22 -7.14 12.14
C LYS A 84 -5.21 -7.24 10.96
N GLY A 85 -5.73 -8.42 10.69
CA GLY A 85 -6.76 -8.65 9.67
C GLY A 85 -6.25 -8.63 8.23
N LYS A 86 -7.21 -8.54 7.29
CA LYS A 86 -7.00 -8.66 5.84
C LYS A 86 -6.01 -7.63 5.29
N ASP A 87 -5.97 -6.43 5.85
CA ASP A 87 -5.19 -5.30 5.30
C ASP A 87 -3.69 -5.38 5.59
N SER A 88 -3.26 -6.26 6.50
CA SER A 88 -1.85 -6.39 6.92
C SER A 88 -0.88 -6.78 5.80
N ALA A 89 -1.38 -7.32 4.70
CA ALA A 89 -0.61 -7.80 3.56
C ALA A 89 -0.94 -7.08 2.25
N ASN A 90 -1.70 -5.98 2.29
CA ASN A 90 -2.14 -5.28 1.08
C ASN A 90 -0.98 -4.85 0.18
N HIS A 91 0.17 -4.47 0.75
CA HIS A 91 1.36 -4.10 -0.02
C HIS A 91 1.92 -5.27 -0.85
N LEU A 92 1.96 -6.50 -0.32
CA LEU A 92 2.40 -7.66 -1.09
C LEU A 92 1.34 -8.15 -2.07
N PHE A 93 0.06 -8.03 -1.72
CA PHE A 93 -1.03 -8.29 -2.65
C PHE A 93 -0.99 -7.30 -3.82
N ALA A 94 -0.80 -6.00 -3.54
CA ALA A 94 -0.59 -4.98 -4.56
C ALA A 94 0.63 -5.31 -5.44
N LYS A 95 1.78 -5.68 -4.83
CA LYS A 95 2.97 -6.09 -5.59
C LYS A 95 2.67 -7.22 -6.56
N ALA A 96 2.03 -8.31 -6.10
CA ALA A 96 1.72 -9.46 -6.95
C ALA A 96 0.91 -9.06 -8.18
N HIS A 97 -0.15 -8.29 -7.96
CA HIS A 97 -1.03 -7.84 -9.05
C HIS A 97 -0.38 -6.80 -9.97
N LEU A 98 0.40 -5.87 -9.42
CA LEU A 98 1.17 -4.91 -10.21
C LEU A 98 2.23 -5.61 -11.06
N THR A 99 2.94 -6.59 -10.51
CA THR A 99 3.92 -7.39 -11.27
C THR A 99 3.25 -8.07 -12.46
N SER A 100 2.12 -8.74 -12.24
CA SER A 100 1.37 -9.41 -13.30
C SER A 100 0.86 -8.43 -14.36
N TRP A 101 0.32 -7.29 -13.93
CA TRP A 101 -0.19 -6.25 -14.82
C TRP A 101 0.92 -5.58 -15.64
N LEU A 102 2.06 -5.24 -15.04
CA LEU A 102 3.21 -4.68 -15.75
C LEU A 102 3.78 -5.69 -16.74
N HIS A 103 3.93 -6.94 -16.32
CA HIS A 103 4.43 -8.01 -17.19
C HIS A 103 3.52 -8.25 -18.40
N SER A 104 2.19 -8.15 -18.26
CA SER A 104 1.26 -8.25 -19.40
C SER A 104 1.45 -7.15 -20.46
N GLN A 105 2.12 -6.05 -20.09
CA GLN A 105 2.48 -4.95 -21.00
C GLN A 105 3.96 -4.99 -21.44
N GLY A 106 4.66 -6.08 -21.15
CA GLY A 106 6.09 -6.21 -21.46
C GLY A 106 7.00 -5.33 -20.58
N LEU A 107 6.51 -4.88 -19.41
CA LEU A 107 7.25 -4.04 -18.49
C LEU A 107 7.69 -4.85 -17.26
N THR A 108 8.87 -4.53 -16.76
CA THR A 108 9.39 -5.06 -15.49
C THR A 108 9.64 -3.93 -14.51
N ALA A 109 9.58 -4.22 -13.22
CA ALA A 109 9.81 -3.25 -12.17
C ALA A 109 10.54 -3.85 -10.97
N ALA A 110 11.43 -3.07 -10.36
CA ALA A 110 11.94 -3.31 -9.03
C ALA A 110 10.98 -2.73 -7.99
N PHE A 111 10.71 -3.50 -6.92
CA PHE A 111 9.78 -3.08 -5.88
C PHE A 111 10.52 -2.75 -4.59
N SER A 112 10.07 -1.70 -3.91
CA SER A 112 10.52 -1.34 -2.57
C SER A 112 9.34 -0.88 -1.72
N TYR A 113 9.55 -0.86 -0.39
CA TYR A 113 8.49 -0.58 0.57
C TYR A 113 8.91 0.59 1.45
N PRO A 114 8.40 1.80 1.19
CA PRO A 114 8.62 2.96 2.06
C PRO A 114 8.14 2.69 3.48
N GLU A 115 8.87 3.23 4.45
CA GLU A 115 8.52 3.13 5.87
C GLU A 115 7.30 4.01 6.24
N PRO A 116 6.45 3.54 7.14
CA PRO A 116 6.48 2.22 7.77
C PRO A 116 5.98 1.15 6.82
N LEU A 117 6.48 -0.08 7.03
CA LEU A 117 6.14 -1.24 6.24
C LEU A 117 4.62 -1.40 6.10
N GLY A 118 4.16 -1.65 4.87
CA GLY A 118 2.73 -1.74 4.56
C GLY A 118 2.05 -0.42 4.21
N SER A 119 2.72 0.73 4.41
CA SER A 119 2.14 2.05 4.11
C SER A 119 2.09 2.35 2.61
N ALA A 120 3.05 1.84 1.86
CA ALA A 120 3.15 2.06 0.43
C ALA A 120 3.94 0.95 -0.28
N VAL A 121 3.80 0.92 -1.60
CA VAL A 121 4.63 0.14 -2.53
C VAL A 121 5.17 1.10 -3.58
N LEU A 122 6.47 1.11 -3.76
CA LEU A 122 7.12 1.83 -4.86
C LEU A 122 7.57 0.82 -5.91
N ALA A 123 7.08 0.96 -7.13
CA ALA A 123 7.53 0.20 -8.29
C ALA A 123 8.36 1.12 -9.19
N GLN A 124 9.62 0.77 -9.39
CA GLN A 124 10.55 1.46 -10.29
C GLN A 124 10.71 0.65 -11.57
N LEU A 125 10.27 1.21 -12.69
CA LEU A 125 10.39 0.59 -14.01
C LEU A 125 11.81 0.77 -14.58
N GLU A 126 12.19 -0.08 -15.52
CA GLU A 126 13.51 -0.03 -16.18
C GLU A 126 13.74 1.27 -16.95
N ASP A 127 12.71 1.92 -17.45
CA ASP A 127 12.77 3.20 -18.15
C ASP A 127 12.87 4.42 -17.21
N GLY A 128 12.98 4.19 -15.90
CA GLY A 128 13.11 5.21 -14.86
C GLY A 128 11.77 5.78 -14.34
N ARG A 129 10.63 5.40 -14.93
CA ARG A 129 9.31 5.77 -14.36
C ARG A 129 9.09 5.09 -13.02
N THR A 130 8.37 5.75 -12.13
CA THR A 130 8.05 5.22 -10.80
C THR A 130 6.57 5.30 -10.52
N LEU A 131 6.00 4.22 -9.99
CA LEU A 131 4.62 4.17 -9.50
C LEU A 131 4.65 4.06 -7.98
N LEU A 132 4.03 5.01 -7.29
CA LEU A 132 3.86 4.95 -5.84
C LEU A 132 2.42 4.55 -5.52
N VAL A 133 2.22 3.37 -4.98
CA VAL A 133 0.92 2.95 -4.43
C VAL A 133 0.90 3.27 -2.95
N HIS A 134 0.17 4.31 -2.56
CA HIS A 134 0.00 4.71 -1.16
C HIS A 134 -1.18 3.98 -0.54
N LEU A 135 -0.95 3.18 0.50
CA LEU A 135 -1.95 2.29 1.13
C LEU A 135 -2.42 2.77 2.51
N ALA A 136 -1.67 3.63 3.18
CA ALA A 136 -1.95 4.08 4.54
C ALA A 136 -3.07 5.13 4.58
N ARG A 137 -4.23 4.78 5.15
CA ARG A 137 -5.40 5.66 5.26
C ARG A 137 -5.21 6.82 6.25
N ASN A 138 -4.38 6.61 7.25
CA ASN A 138 -4.13 7.54 8.36
C ASN A 138 -2.85 8.36 8.21
N ARG A 139 -2.23 8.32 7.03
CA ARG A 139 -1.02 9.09 6.72
C ARG A 139 -1.27 10.01 5.55
N PRO A 140 -0.72 11.23 5.60
CA PRO A 140 -0.80 12.14 4.46
C PRO A 140 -0.04 11.56 3.27
N VAL A 141 -0.59 11.76 2.08
CA VAL A 141 0.10 11.48 0.83
C VAL A 141 1.09 12.60 0.55
N ASP A 142 2.33 12.26 0.27
CA ASP A 142 3.31 13.24 -0.22
C ASP A 142 3.05 13.52 -1.71
N TRP A 143 2.27 14.54 -1.98
CA TRP A 143 1.91 14.95 -3.34
C TRP A 143 3.06 15.61 -4.12
N ASN A 144 4.12 16.00 -3.43
CA ASN A 144 5.34 16.54 -4.04
C ASN A 144 6.38 15.45 -4.33
N ASN A 145 6.05 14.20 -4.01
CA ASN A 145 6.91 13.06 -4.33
C ASN A 145 7.25 13.05 -5.82
N SER A 146 8.51 12.73 -6.13
CA SER A 146 9.03 12.66 -7.51
C SER A 146 8.52 11.46 -8.30
N SER A 147 7.65 10.63 -7.72
CA SER A 147 7.05 9.50 -8.43
C SER A 147 6.30 9.96 -9.66
N TRP A 148 6.48 9.20 -10.75
CA TRP A 148 5.83 9.49 -12.02
C TRP A 148 4.30 9.41 -11.92
N GLU A 149 3.77 8.44 -11.15
CA GLU A 149 2.35 8.34 -10.83
C GLU A 149 2.12 7.95 -9.37
N ILE A 150 1.09 8.52 -8.76
CA ILE A 150 0.66 8.19 -7.40
C ILE A 150 -0.72 7.54 -7.48
N ILE A 151 -0.80 6.31 -6.98
CA ILE A 151 -2.04 5.51 -6.95
C ILE A 151 -2.48 5.39 -5.49
N LEU A 152 -3.70 5.78 -5.19
CA LEU A 152 -4.23 5.71 -3.83
C LEU A 152 -4.92 4.38 -3.57
N GLY A 153 -4.56 3.73 -2.49
CA GLY A 153 -5.17 2.49 -2.03
C GLY A 153 -6.59 2.66 -1.48
N PRO A 154 -7.20 1.54 -1.05
CA PRO A 154 -8.58 1.54 -0.58
C PRO A 154 -8.78 2.47 0.62
N GLY A 155 -9.71 3.42 0.50
CA GLY A 155 -10.08 4.32 1.59
C GLY A 155 -9.05 5.40 1.95
N VAL A 156 -7.97 5.57 1.16
CA VAL A 156 -7.02 6.67 1.32
C VAL A 156 -7.74 7.98 0.94
N PRO A 157 -7.80 8.98 1.82
CA PRO A 157 -8.47 10.24 1.52
C PRO A 157 -7.65 11.07 0.53
N VAL A 158 -8.34 11.82 -0.33
CA VAL A 158 -7.74 12.85 -1.18
C VAL A 158 -8.35 14.21 -0.84
N PRO A 159 -7.54 15.24 -0.53
CA PRO A 159 -8.04 16.58 -0.32
C PRO A 159 -8.67 17.14 -1.61
N ALA A 160 -9.83 17.81 -1.48
CA ALA A 160 -10.56 18.33 -2.64
C ALA A 160 -9.71 19.31 -3.48
N TYR A 161 -8.85 20.12 -2.84
CA TYR A 161 -7.96 21.02 -3.56
C TYR A 161 -6.93 20.28 -4.43
N ILE A 162 -6.38 19.16 -3.96
CA ILE A 162 -5.48 18.30 -4.75
C ILE A 162 -6.22 17.71 -5.95
N LEU A 163 -7.42 17.18 -5.73
CA LEU A 163 -8.22 16.59 -6.79
C LEU A 163 -8.56 17.64 -7.86
N ASN A 164 -8.96 18.84 -7.45
CA ASN A 164 -9.25 19.95 -8.36
C ASN A 164 -7.99 20.42 -9.12
N GLN A 165 -6.85 20.53 -8.45
CA GLN A 165 -5.59 20.96 -9.06
C GLN A 165 -5.07 19.94 -10.08
N ARG A 166 -5.15 18.66 -9.76
CA ARG A 166 -4.67 17.57 -10.63
C ARG A 166 -5.68 17.18 -11.72
N GLY A 167 -6.95 17.55 -11.55
CA GLY A 167 -8.06 17.15 -12.41
C GLY A 167 -8.48 15.69 -12.24
N TYR A 168 -7.64 14.86 -11.62
CA TYR A 168 -7.92 13.47 -11.30
C TYR A 168 -6.90 12.92 -10.30
N VAL A 169 -7.20 11.76 -9.70
CA VAL A 169 -6.25 10.89 -9.02
C VAL A 169 -6.49 9.44 -9.40
N GLN A 170 -5.41 8.68 -9.49
CA GLN A 170 -5.50 7.24 -9.69
C GLN A 170 -5.77 6.54 -8.35
N ARG A 171 -6.61 5.51 -8.40
CA ARG A 171 -6.96 4.68 -7.26
C ARG A 171 -6.75 3.21 -7.56
N LEU A 172 -6.61 2.40 -6.51
CA LEU A 172 -6.78 0.98 -6.60
C LEU A 172 -7.72 0.49 -5.50
N ARG A 173 -8.39 -0.64 -5.75
CA ARG A 173 -9.14 -1.38 -4.73
C ARG A 173 -8.98 -2.88 -4.95
N PHE A 174 -9.30 -3.61 -3.90
CA PHE A 174 -9.34 -5.07 -3.92
C PHE A 174 -10.80 -5.50 -3.79
N GLU A 175 -11.27 -6.33 -4.74
CA GLU A 175 -12.64 -6.82 -4.80
C GLU A 175 -12.66 -8.34 -4.71
N ASP A 176 -13.57 -8.87 -3.92
CA ASP A 176 -13.83 -10.30 -3.88
C ASP A 176 -14.65 -10.69 -5.15
N ARG A 177 -14.21 -11.73 -5.86
CA ARG A 177 -14.95 -12.26 -7.02
C ARG A 177 -16.14 -13.10 -6.58
N PRO A 178 -17.26 -13.08 -7.31
CA PRO A 178 -18.25 -14.12 -7.23
C PRO A 178 -17.58 -15.47 -7.60
N GLY A 179 -17.66 -16.46 -6.72
CA GLY A 179 -17.00 -17.75 -6.92
C GLY A 179 -15.62 -17.90 -6.31
N GLY A 180 -15.12 -16.88 -5.61
CA GLY A 180 -13.86 -16.88 -4.87
C GLY A 180 -12.75 -16.11 -5.57
N GLY A 181 -11.73 -15.76 -4.78
CA GLY A 181 -10.58 -14.96 -5.21
C GLY A 181 -10.79 -13.47 -5.08
N THR A 182 -9.69 -12.76 -4.88
CA THR A 182 -9.65 -11.31 -4.79
C THR A 182 -8.92 -10.75 -6.02
N VAL A 183 -9.46 -9.70 -6.61
CA VAL A 183 -8.85 -9.01 -7.76
C VAL A 183 -8.52 -7.57 -7.42
N MET A 184 -7.50 -7.06 -8.08
CA MET A 184 -7.18 -5.65 -8.06
C MET A 184 -7.94 -4.93 -9.18
N ARG A 185 -8.48 -3.76 -8.88
CA ARG A 185 -9.08 -2.83 -9.84
C ARG A 185 -8.33 -1.53 -9.80
N PHE A 186 -8.17 -0.90 -10.94
CA PHE A 186 -7.74 0.48 -11.04
C PHE A 186 -8.95 1.40 -11.11
N GLY A 187 -8.82 2.59 -10.58
CA GLY A 187 -9.87 3.60 -10.62
C GLY A 187 -9.32 4.97 -10.94
N THR A 188 -10.14 5.77 -11.62
CA THR A 188 -9.86 7.20 -11.84
C THR A 188 -10.94 8.01 -11.15
N GLU A 189 -10.55 8.80 -10.17
CA GLU A 189 -11.44 9.71 -9.45
C GLU A 189 -11.31 11.10 -10.02
N HIS A 190 -12.46 11.70 -10.39
CA HIS A 190 -12.54 13.08 -10.88
C HIS A 190 -13.27 13.98 -9.89
N PRO A 191 -12.97 15.30 -9.90
CA PRO A 191 -13.71 16.26 -9.09
C PRO A 191 -15.22 16.21 -9.37
N GLY A 192 -16.01 15.96 -8.33
CA GLY A 192 -17.48 15.95 -8.42
C GLY A 192 -18.12 14.76 -9.16
N GLN A 193 -17.34 13.80 -9.65
CA GLN A 193 -17.87 12.68 -10.45
C GLN A 193 -17.70 11.31 -9.80
N GLY A 194 -17.01 11.23 -8.64
CA GLY A 194 -16.69 9.95 -8.01
C GLY A 194 -15.58 9.19 -8.74
N THR A 195 -15.51 7.88 -8.51
CA THR A 195 -14.46 7.02 -9.07
C THR A 195 -15.03 6.05 -10.08
N THR A 196 -14.49 6.03 -11.29
CA THR A 196 -14.74 5.00 -12.30
C THR A 196 -13.71 3.90 -12.18
N TRP A 197 -14.13 2.63 -12.32
CA TRP A 197 -13.29 1.47 -12.06
C TRP A 197 -13.11 0.61 -13.29
N ASP A 198 -11.85 0.28 -13.58
CA ASP A 198 -11.41 -0.55 -14.70
C ASP A 198 -10.74 -1.84 -14.24
N THR A 199 -10.78 -2.87 -15.06
CA THR A 199 -9.95 -4.07 -14.88
C THR A 199 -8.52 -3.79 -15.35
N PRO A 200 -7.50 -4.48 -14.82
CA PRO A 200 -6.11 -4.25 -15.22
C PRO A 200 -5.84 -4.40 -16.73
N ASP A 201 -6.62 -5.23 -17.43
CA ASP A 201 -6.54 -5.44 -18.87
C ASP A 201 -7.02 -4.24 -19.71
N HIS A 202 -7.78 -3.34 -19.09
CA HIS A 202 -8.24 -2.08 -19.70
C HIS A 202 -7.41 -0.86 -19.29
N VAL A 203 -6.30 -1.07 -18.58
CA VAL A 203 -5.42 0.00 -18.10
C VAL A 203 -4.03 -0.20 -18.66
N THR A 204 -3.50 0.80 -19.33
CA THR A 204 -2.16 0.75 -19.92
C THR A 204 -1.28 1.89 -19.42
N LEU A 205 0.03 1.63 -19.36
CA LEU A 205 1.03 2.64 -19.07
C LEU A 205 1.57 3.24 -20.38
N THR A 206 1.28 4.51 -20.58
CA THR A 206 1.81 5.27 -21.73
C THR A 206 2.92 6.21 -21.27
N ALA A 207 3.60 6.86 -22.19
CA ALA A 207 4.59 7.89 -21.86
C ALA A 207 3.97 9.11 -21.13
N LYS A 208 2.64 9.28 -21.20
CA LYS A 208 1.91 10.43 -20.64
C LYS A 208 1.28 10.13 -19.27
N GLY A 209 1.09 8.89 -18.89
CA GLY A 209 0.42 8.49 -17.66
C GLY A 209 -0.25 7.12 -17.79
N MET A 210 -1.10 6.81 -16.83
CA MET A 210 -1.98 5.64 -16.90
C MET A 210 -3.19 5.99 -17.75
N ASP A 211 -3.37 5.29 -18.87
CA ASP A 211 -4.58 5.35 -19.68
C ASP A 211 -5.63 4.36 -19.15
N THR A 212 -6.82 4.85 -18.90
CA THR A 212 -8.00 4.07 -18.49
C THR A 212 -9.12 4.29 -19.47
N THR A 213 -10.16 3.46 -19.45
CA THR A 213 -11.31 3.60 -20.37
C THR A 213 -12.02 4.95 -20.23
N THR A 214 -11.94 5.58 -19.06
CA THR A 214 -12.56 6.88 -18.77
C THR A 214 -11.64 8.05 -19.06
N ARG A 215 -10.39 7.76 -19.38
CA ARG A 215 -9.38 8.78 -19.61
C ARG A 215 -8.40 8.40 -20.71
N PRO A 216 -8.87 8.25 -21.94
CA PRO A 216 -7.98 8.21 -23.08
C PRO A 216 -7.28 9.57 -23.19
N ASP A 217 -5.96 9.58 -23.38
CA ASP A 217 -5.15 10.79 -23.61
C ASP A 217 -5.00 11.78 -22.44
N ALA A 218 -5.11 11.33 -21.21
CA ALA A 218 -4.88 12.19 -20.07
C ALA A 218 -3.44 12.71 -20.00
N VAL A 219 -3.26 13.94 -20.42
CA VAL A 219 -2.00 14.66 -20.23
C VAL A 219 -1.87 14.99 -18.75
N ARG A 220 -0.83 14.44 -18.10
CA ARG A 220 -0.43 14.88 -16.77
C ARG A 220 -0.05 16.34 -16.85
N ALA A 221 -0.84 17.23 -16.24
CA ALA A 221 -0.40 18.61 -16.04
C ALA A 221 0.83 18.57 -15.12
N PRO A 222 1.96 19.20 -15.50
CA PRO A 222 3.10 19.29 -14.60
C PRO A 222 2.62 19.94 -13.30
N LEU A 223 3.03 19.38 -12.16
CA LEU A 223 2.79 20.00 -10.87
C LEU A 223 3.45 21.39 -10.94
N SER A 224 2.65 22.44 -11.05
CA SER A 224 3.14 23.80 -10.92
C SER A 224 3.73 23.90 -9.52
N ASN A 225 5.02 24.22 -9.43
CA ASN A 225 5.67 24.61 -8.20
C ASN A 225 5.11 25.95 -7.75
N HIS A 226 3.83 26.00 -7.40
CA HIS A 226 3.30 27.15 -6.71
C HIS A 226 3.75 27.09 -5.26
N PRO A 227 4.39 28.15 -4.76
CA PRO A 227 4.72 28.23 -3.35
C PRO A 227 3.41 28.05 -2.57
N THR A 228 3.46 27.18 -1.58
CA THR A 228 2.41 26.92 -0.60
C THR A 228 1.80 28.25 -0.18
N GLN A 229 0.57 28.56 -0.59
CA GLN A 229 -0.19 29.60 0.07
C GLN A 229 -0.40 29.13 1.51
N GLN A 230 0.40 29.68 2.40
CA GLN A 230 0.13 29.63 3.84
C GLN A 230 -1.33 30.07 4.05
N PRO A 231 -2.11 29.35 4.86
CA PRO A 231 -3.44 29.83 5.25
C PRO A 231 -3.30 31.25 5.81
N PRO A 232 -4.26 32.15 5.56
CA PRO A 232 -4.18 33.54 6.00
C PRO A 232 -3.91 33.54 7.50
N GLY A 233 -2.76 34.09 7.87
CA GLY A 233 -2.31 34.17 9.24
C GLY A 233 -3.36 34.90 10.08
N THR A 234 -3.85 34.25 11.11
CA THR A 234 -4.51 34.92 12.22
C THR A 234 -3.51 35.92 12.79
N ASN A 235 -3.75 37.22 12.50
CA ASN A 235 -3.06 38.31 13.14
C ASN A 235 -3.30 38.25 14.65
N THR A 236 -2.41 37.56 15.36
CA THR A 236 -2.31 37.71 16.81
C THR A 236 -1.48 38.97 17.07
N PRO A 237 -2.03 40.00 17.76
CA PRO A 237 -1.27 41.19 18.05
C PRO A 237 -0.06 40.85 18.91
N ALA A 238 1.09 41.38 18.51
CA ALA A 238 2.35 41.22 19.23
C ALA A 238 2.19 41.68 20.69
N ARG A 239 2.25 40.75 21.60
CA ARG A 239 2.31 41.03 23.04
C ARG A 239 3.69 41.58 23.35
N ALA A 240 3.74 42.84 23.80
CA ALA A 240 4.94 43.54 24.21
C ALA A 240 5.67 42.70 25.30
N ILE A 241 6.90 42.36 25.03
CA ILE A 241 7.80 41.73 26.01
C ILE A 241 8.24 42.81 26.99
N VAL A 242 7.67 42.77 28.19
CA VAL A 242 8.19 43.55 29.32
C VAL A 242 9.43 42.83 29.85
N THR A 243 10.56 43.43 29.61
CA THR A 243 11.85 42.95 30.18
C THR A 243 11.88 43.29 31.68
N LEU A 244 11.66 42.31 32.52
CA LEU A 244 11.91 42.42 33.96
C LEU A 244 13.42 42.29 34.19
N THR A 245 14.04 43.40 34.52
CA THR A 245 15.42 43.47 35.04
C THR A 245 15.47 42.87 36.45
N SER A 246 16.20 41.80 36.63
CA SER A 246 16.47 41.20 37.93
C SER A 246 17.46 42.06 38.75
N PRO A 247 17.24 42.21 40.06
CA PRO A 247 18.17 42.94 40.94
C PRO A 247 19.48 42.12 41.20
N PRO A 248 20.60 42.77 41.57
CA PRO A 248 21.88 42.13 41.75
C PRO A 248 21.88 41.26 43.02
N GLN A 249 22.36 40.02 42.88
CA GLN A 249 22.61 39.11 44.01
C GLN A 249 23.86 39.55 44.77
N THR A 250 23.72 39.82 46.08
CA THR A 250 24.81 40.02 47.03
C THR A 250 25.44 38.66 47.41
N ALA A 251 26.76 38.56 47.31
CA ALA A 251 27.51 37.37 47.68
C ALA A 251 27.54 37.17 49.21
N PRO A 252 27.51 35.92 49.73
CA PRO A 252 27.68 35.67 51.16
C PRO A 252 29.16 35.73 51.56
N THR A 253 29.44 36.49 52.63
CA THR A 253 30.73 36.56 53.31
C THR A 253 30.92 35.30 54.15
N VAL A 254 32.03 34.60 53.93
CA VAL A 254 32.49 33.45 54.73
C VAL A 254 33.14 33.97 55.97
N ARG A 255 32.76 33.43 57.13
CA ARG A 255 33.54 33.33 58.39
C ARG A 255 33.73 31.86 58.76
#